data_96a090e63f2e30a7c1dee35435006aa4
#
_entry.id   96a090e63f2e30a7c1dee35435006aa4
#
_cell.length_a   1.000
_cell.length_b   1.000
_cell.length_c   1.000
_cell.angle_alpha   90.00
_cell.angle_beta   90.00
_cell.angle_gamma   90.00
#
_symmetry.space_group_name_H-M   'P 1'
#
loop_
_entity.id
_entity.type
_entity.pdbx_description
1 polymer ?
#
loop_
_entity_poly.entity_id
_entity_poly.type
_entity_poly.pdbx_seq_one_letter_code
_entity_poly.pdbx_strand_id
1 'polypeptide(L)'
;MKTIYNFSAGPAVLHPSVLRSTADAANNFNNSGMSLMEMSHRSKPVVDMVNETEELSRELLQIPKEFEVLFLQGGASLQFSMIPMNLLTKDAVADYTDTGSWSYKALNQAKLFGKVNIASSSRISNYSFIPKQINQLDESIYLLSLIHI
;
A
#
# COMPACT_ATOMS: atom_id res chain seq x y z
N MET A 1 32.87 7.28 -10.49
CA MET A 1 31.49 7.01 -10.95
C MET A 1 30.71 8.30 -10.99
N LYS A 2 29.83 8.49 -11.98
CA LYS A 2 28.93 9.66 -12.04
C LYS A 2 27.84 9.48 -11.01
N THR A 3 27.69 10.42 -10.08
CA THR A 3 26.59 10.41 -9.11
C THR A 3 25.28 10.80 -9.82
N ILE A 4 24.26 9.96 -9.70
CA ILE A 4 22.91 10.23 -10.21
C ILE A 4 22.00 10.48 -9.01
N TYR A 5 21.32 11.63 -9.02
CA TYR A 5 20.33 11.97 -8.03
C TYR A 5 18.96 11.46 -8.51
N ASN A 6 18.39 10.50 -7.78
CA ASN A 6 17.07 9.93 -8.08
C ASN A 6 15.99 10.59 -7.20
N PHE A 7 15.05 11.28 -7.83
CA PHE A 7 13.90 11.91 -7.18
C PHE A 7 12.57 11.23 -7.56
N SER A 8 12.63 9.97 -8.04
CA SER A 8 11.43 9.20 -8.39
C SER A 8 10.58 8.92 -7.14
N ALA A 9 9.25 8.98 -7.31
CA ALA A 9 8.30 8.71 -6.22
C ALA A 9 8.27 7.21 -5.85
N GLY A 10 8.50 6.34 -6.84
CA GLY A 10 8.60 4.88 -6.66
C GLY A 10 8.74 4.17 -8.02
N PRO A 11 9.72 3.24 -8.16
CA PRO A 11 10.77 2.89 -7.18
C PRO A 11 11.66 4.08 -6.82
N ALA A 12 11.87 4.28 -5.52
CA ALA A 12 12.60 5.41 -4.97
C ALA A 12 14.06 5.06 -4.63
N VAL A 13 14.82 6.08 -4.25
CA VAL A 13 16.18 5.88 -3.75
C VAL A 13 16.17 5.09 -2.44
N LEU A 14 17.08 4.13 -2.32
CA LEU A 14 17.33 3.40 -1.09
C LEU A 14 18.65 3.86 -0.45
N HIS A 15 18.70 3.83 0.87
CA HIS A 15 19.96 4.10 1.56
C HIS A 15 21.04 3.07 1.16
N PRO A 16 22.31 3.47 0.97
CA PRO A 16 23.36 2.56 0.53
C PRO A 16 23.56 1.33 1.43
N SER A 17 23.29 1.42 2.74
CA SER A 17 23.36 0.25 3.63
C SER A 17 22.30 -0.79 3.29
N VAL A 18 21.08 -0.36 2.95
CA VAL A 18 19.99 -1.27 2.54
C VAL A 18 20.38 -2.04 1.29
N LEU A 19 20.94 -1.34 0.29
CA LEU A 19 21.42 -2.00 -0.94
C LEU A 19 22.50 -3.03 -0.66
N ARG A 20 23.46 -2.72 0.23
CA ARG A 20 24.50 -3.68 0.64
C ARG A 20 23.90 -4.88 1.35
N SER A 21 23.10 -4.65 2.38
CA SER A 21 22.45 -5.75 3.13
C SER A 21 21.58 -6.65 2.23
N THR A 22 20.92 -6.07 1.25
CA THR A 22 20.14 -6.85 0.26
C THR A 22 21.03 -7.70 -0.63
N ALA A 23 22.15 -7.15 -1.10
CA ALA A 23 23.13 -7.90 -1.90
C ALA A 23 23.76 -9.03 -1.07
N ASP A 24 24.13 -8.77 0.17
CA ASP A 24 24.68 -9.78 1.08
C ASP A 24 23.66 -10.89 1.35
N ALA A 25 22.41 -10.56 1.62
CA ALA A 25 21.34 -11.53 1.83
C ALA A 25 21.07 -12.39 0.57
N ALA A 26 21.17 -11.79 -0.62
CA ALA A 26 21.01 -12.52 -1.87
C ALA A 26 22.17 -13.52 -2.12
N ASN A 27 23.37 -13.24 -1.60
CA ASN A 27 24.51 -14.14 -1.74
C ASN A 27 24.59 -15.17 -0.61
N ASN A 28 24.47 -14.75 0.62
CA ASN A 28 24.66 -15.60 1.80
C ASN A 28 23.94 -15.00 3.02
N PHE A 29 22.67 -15.33 3.19
CA PHE A 29 21.85 -14.79 4.24
C PHE A 29 22.32 -15.22 5.62
N ASN A 30 22.69 -14.25 6.48
CA ASN A 30 23.15 -14.45 7.85
C ASN A 30 24.27 -15.52 7.98
N ASN A 31 25.17 -15.61 7.01
CA ASN A 31 26.26 -16.60 6.95
C ASN A 31 25.78 -18.06 7.02
N SER A 32 24.57 -18.33 6.56
CA SER A 32 23.98 -19.68 6.54
C SER A 32 24.54 -20.59 5.44
N GLY A 33 25.29 -20.06 4.51
CA GLY A 33 25.73 -20.77 3.29
C GLY A 33 24.67 -20.81 2.19
N MET A 34 23.53 -20.16 2.36
CA MET A 34 22.42 -20.11 1.40
C MET A 34 21.98 -18.67 1.11
N SER A 35 21.53 -18.44 -0.11
CA SER A 35 20.81 -17.21 -0.48
C SER A 35 19.44 -17.14 0.22
N LEU A 36 19.02 -15.97 0.64
CA LEU A 36 17.64 -15.74 1.12
C LEU A 36 16.60 -16.19 0.07
N MET A 37 16.90 -16.02 -1.22
CA MET A 37 15.99 -16.39 -2.32
C MET A 37 15.82 -17.91 -2.49
N GLU A 38 16.71 -18.70 -1.91
CA GLU A 38 16.65 -20.18 -1.94
C GLU A 38 16.02 -20.75 -0.67
N MET A 39 15.74 -19.92 0.34
CA MET A 39 15.18 -20.37 1.60
C MET A 39 13.66 -20.51 1.55
N SER A 40 13.16 -21.55 2.19
CA SER A 40 11.70 -21.70 2.38
C SER A 40 11.18 -20.60 3.31
N HIS A 41 10.03 -20.01 2.94
CA HIS A 41 9.30 -19.05 3.79
C HIS A 41 8.89 -19.65 5.17
N ARG A 42 8.95 -20.97 5.35
CA ARG A 42 8.67 -21.67 6.62
C ARG A 42 9.94 -21.97 7.41
N SER A 43 11.12 -21.69 6.87
CA SER A 43 12.37 -21.88 7.60
C SER A 43 12.49 -20.87 8.73
N LYS A 44 13.08 -21.27 9.83
CA LYS A 44 13.22 -20.41 11.01
C LYS A 44 13.87 -19.05 10.69
N PRO A 45 14.97 -18.96 9.91
CA PRO A 45 15.58 -17.67 9.60
C PRO A 45 14.66 -16.71 8.85
N VAL A 46 13.80 -17.22 7.96
CA VAL A 46 12.83 -16.41 7.20
C VAL A 46 11.66 -15.99 8.09
N VAL A 47 11.16 -16.90 8.92
CA VAL A 47 10.10 -16.58 9.89
C VAL A 47 10.57 -15.52 10.89
N ASP A 48 11.78 -15.67 11.43
CA ASP A 48 12.36 -14.69 12.35
C ASP A 48 12.49 -13.30 11.69
N MET A 49 12.96 -13.24 10.44
CA MET A 49 13.06 -12.00 9.67
C MET A 49 11.69 -11.33 9.44
N VAL A 50 10.65 -12.12 9.13
CA VAL A 50 9.29 -11.58 8.94
C VAL A 50 8.74 -11.02 10.25
N ASN A 51 8.91 -11.75 11.36
CA ASN A 51 8.49 -11.30 12.68
C ASN A 51 9.20 -10.00 13.10
N GLU A 52 10.52 -9.93 12.91
CA GLU A 52 11.30 -8.71 13.17
C GLU A 52 10.81 -7.54 12.29
N THR A 53 10.48 -7.81 11.04
CA THR A 53 9.94 -6.78 10.12
C THR A 53 8.59 -6.26 10.61
N GLU A 54 7.73 -7.14 11.13
CA GLU A 54 6.46 -6.74 11.73
C GLU A 54 6.69 -5.87 12.98
N GLU A 55 7.55 -6.32 13.91
CA GLU A 55 7.86 -5.59 15.14
C GLU A 55 8.42 -4.20 14.83
N LEU A 56 9.38 -4.10 13.92
CA LEU A 56 9.95 -2.83 13.47
C LEU A 56 8.89 -1.92 12.80
N SER A 57 7.99 -2.49 12.02
CA SER A 57 6.89 -1.72 11.42
C SER A 57 5.95 -1.15 12.47
N ARG A 58 5.62 -1.95 13.50
CA ARG A 58 4.81 -1.50 14.64
C ARG A 58 5.49 -0.39 15.44
N GLU A 59 6.76 -0.53 15.71
CA GLU A 59 7.54 0.46 16.45
C GLU A 59 7.62 1.79 15.67
N LEU A 60 8.07 1.75 14.43
CA LEU A 60 8.31 2.94 13.61
C LEU A 60 7.04 3.70 13.27
N LEU A 61 5.94 3.00 13.03
CA LEU A 61 4.65 3.59 12.67
C LEU A 61 3.72 3.75 13.88
N GLN A 62 4.17 3.37 15.10
CA GLN A 62 3.40 3.42 16.35
C GLN A 62 2.04 2.71 16.23
N ILE A 63 2.04 1.52 15.60
CA ILE A 63 0.81 0.76 15.36
C ILE A 63 0.32 0.14 16.67
N PRO A 64 -0.89 0.47 17.14
CA PRO A 64 -1.48 -0.12 18.34
C PRO A 64 -1.63 -1.65 18.23
N LYS A 65 -1.65 -2.34 19.36
CA LYS A 65 -1.69 -3.81 19.40
C LYS A 65 -2.99 -4.42 18.90
N GLU A 66 -4.07 -3.66 18.90
CA GLU A 66 -5.38 -4.04 18.39
C GLU A 66 -5.47 -4.07 16.86
N PHE A 67 -4.42 -3.60 16.15
CA PHE A 67 -4.33 -3.69 14.68
C PHE A 67 -3.39 -4.82 14.27
N GLU A 68 -3.78 -5.59 13.25
CA GLU A 68 -2.93 -6.57 12.62
C GLU A 68 -2.06 -5.93 11.53
N VAL A 69 -0.82 -6.41 11.39
CA VAL A 69 0.09 -6.02 10.29
C VAL A 69 0.14 -7.16 9.29
N LEU A 70 -0.26 -6.90 8.05
CA LEU A 70 -0.32 -7.91 7.00
C LEU A 70 0.57 -7.51 5.82
N PHE A 71 1.50 -8.40 5.44
CA PHE A 71 2.31 -8.25 4.24
C PHE A 71 1.61 -8.96 3.08
N LEU A 72 0.89 -8.20 2.25
CA LEU A 72 0.08 -8.73 1.16
C LEU A 72 0.73 -8.47 -0.19
N GLN A 73 0.62 -9.43 -1.09
CA GLN A 73 1.06 -9.27 -2.47
C GLN A 73 0.12 -8.38 -3.28
N GLY A 74 0.56 -7.95 -4.47
CA GLY A 74 -0.26 -7.23 -5.46
C GLY A 74 -0.24 -5.71 -5.31
N GLY A 75 0.42 -5.19 -4.29
CA GLY A 75 0.56 -3.75 -4.04
C GLY A 75 -0.78 -3.04 -3.88
N ALA A 76 -0.78 -1.72 -3.98
CA ALA A 76 -1.99 -0.90 -3.86
C ALA A 76 -3.04 -1.22 -4.94
N SER A 77 -2.63 -1.63 -6.14
CA SER A 77 -3.57 -1.96 -7.21
C SER A 77 -4.49 -3.13 -6.86
N LEU A 78 -3.97 -4.15 -6.19
CA LEU A 78 -4.81 -5.27 -5.72
C LEU A 78 -5.69 -4.85 -4.56
N GLN A 79 -5.21 -3.97 -3.65
CA GLN A 79 -5.99 -3.44 -2.54
C GLN A 79 -7.25 -2.71 -3.00
N PHE A 80 -7.22 -2.04 -4.17
CA PHE A 80 -8.40 -1.39 -4.75
C PHE A 80 -9.54 -2.36 -5.04
N SER A 81 -9.23 -3.64 -5.23
CA SER A 81 -10.23 -4.71 -5.37
C SER A 81 -10.50 -5.43 -4.05
N MET A 82 -9.46 -5.67 -3.23
CA MET A 82 -9.59 -6.44 -1.99
C MET A 82 -10.44 -5.71 -0.95
N ILE A 83 -10.31 -4.38 -0.84
CA ILE A 83 -11.11 -3.57 0.08
C ILE A 83 -12.62 -3.72 -0.23
N PRO A 84 -13.10 -3.38 -1.44
CA PRO A 84 -14.52 -3.55 -1.74
C PRO A 84 -14.97 -5.01 -1.75
N MET A 85 -14.12 -5.97 -2.13
CA MET A 85 -14.44 -7.39 -2.08
C MET A 85 -14.77 -7.87 -0.66
N ASN A 86 -14.10 -7.32 0.35
CA ASN A 86 -14.31 -7.69 1.76
C ASN A 86 -15.38 -6.87 2.45
N LEU A 87 -15.55 -5.61 2.10
CA LEU A 87 -16.35 -4.65 2.87
C LEU A 87 -17.62 -4.21 2.15
N LEU A 88 -17.67 -4.26 0.81
CA LEU A 88 -18.77 -3.70 0.03
C LEU A 88 -19.67 -4.80 -0.52
N THR A 89 -20.96 -4.74 -0.20
CA THR A 89 -22.00 -5.61 -0.79
C THR A 89 -22.70 -4.90 -1.96
N LYS A 90 -23.46 -5.65 -2.77
CA LYS A 90 -24.19 -5.12 -3.95
C LYS A 90 -25.08 -3.92 -3.64
N ASP A 91 -25.69 -3.91 -2.45
CA ASP A 91 -26.66 -2.88 -2.06
C ASP A 91 -26.03 -1.76 -1.24
N ALA A 92 -24.84 -1.99 -0.69
CA ALA A 92 -24.10 -1.02 0.09
C ALA A 92 -23.41 0.03 -0.79
N VAL A 93 -23.15 1.18 -0.22
CA VAL A 93 -22.44 2.30 -0.85
C VAL A 93 -21.12 2.56 -0.13
N ALA A 94 -20.10 2.92 -0.90
CA ALA A 94 -18.84 3.41 -0.38
C ALA A 94 -18.50 4.77 -0.98
N ASP A 95 -17.93 5.64 -0.18
CA ASP A 95 -17.48 6.96 -0.59
C ASP A 95 -16.05 6.93 -1.12
N TYR A 96 -15.82 7.68 -2.17
CA TYR A 96 -14.50 7.83 -2.79
C TYR A 96 -14.20 9.29 -3.08
N THR A 97 -12.96 9.70 -2.86
CA THR A 97 -12.46 10.97 -3.40
C THR A 97 -11.82 10.71 -4.77
N ASP A 98 -12.18 11.49 -5.78
CA ASP A 98 -11.60 11.43 -7.13
C ASP A 98 -10.62 12.59 -7.31
N THR A 99 -9.41 12.41 -6.78
CA THR A 99 -8.37 13.43 -6.69
C THR A 99 -7.11 13.13 -7.50
N GLY A 100 -7.16 12.09 -8.34
CA GLY A 100 -6.05 11.69 -9.20
C GLY A 100 -6.31 10.40 -9.96
N SER A 101 -5.36 9.99 -10.80
CA SER A 101 -5.50 8.78 -11.62
C SER A 101 -5.61 7.50 -10.79
N TRP A 102 -4.97 7.44 -9.64
CA TRP A 102 -5.04 6.28 -8.76
C TRP A 102 -6.36 6.19 -8.02
N SER A 103 -6.88 7.31 -7.49
CA SER A 103 -8.22 7.34 -6.89
C SER A 103 -9.31 6.99 -7.90
N TYR A 104 -9.16 7.44 -9.14
CA TYR A 104 -10.05 7.05 -10.22
C TYR A 104 -10.02 5.54 -10.53
N LYS A 105 -8.83 4.93 -10.53
CA LYS A 105 -8.70 3.48 -10.67
C LYS A 105 -9.36 2.75 -9.51
N ALA A 106 -9.14 3.20 -8.28
CA ALA A 106 -9.71 2.59 -7.08
C ALA A 106 -11.26 2.60 -7.11
N LEU A 107 -11.86 3.77 -7.38
CA LEU A 107 -13.33 3.87 -7.45
C LEU A 107 -13.94 3.01 -8.58
N ASN A 108 -13.24 2.82 -9.69
CA ASN A 108 -13.73 1.96 -10.77
C ASN A 108 -13.64 0.47 -10.41
N GLN A 109 -12.65 0.05 -9.61
CA GLN A 109 -12.64 -1.30 -9.06
C GLN A 109 -13.80 -1.53 -8.10
N ALA A 110 -14.09 -0.58 -7.23
CA ALA A 110 -15.19 -0.70 -6.27
C ALA A 110 -16.57 -0.86 -6.93
N LYS A 111 -16.80 -0.21 -8.07
CA LYS A 111 -18.05 -0.34 -8.84
C LYS A 111 -18.37 -1.77 -9.30
N LEU A 112 -17.39 -2.67 -9.31
CA LEU A 112 -17.60 -4.09 -9.62
C LEU A 112 -18.26 -4.85 -8.47
N PHE A 113 -18.21 -4.31 -7.24
CA PHE A 113 -18.68 -4.96 -6.03
C PHE A 113 -19.95 -4.33 -5.45
N GLY A 114 -20.11 -3.02 -5.58
CA GLY A 114 -21.26 -2.31 -5.02
C GLY A 114 -21.41 -0.88 -5.55
N LYS A 115 -22.20 -0.08 -4.83
CA LYS A 115 -22.44 1.31 -5.21
C LYS A 115 -21.29 2.21 -4.77
N VAL A 116 -20.95 3.19 -5.59
CA VAL A 116 -19.90 4.17 -5.31
C VAL A 116 -20.48 5.58 -5.39
N ASN A 117 -20.33 6.33 -4.30
CA ASN A 117 -20.53 7.77 -4.27
C ASN A 117 -19.18 8.49 -4.43
N ILE A 118 -19.14 9.53 -5.24
CA ILE A 118 -17.97 10.39 -5.36
C ILE A 118 -18.15 11.56 -4.39
N ALA A 119 -17.55 11.40 -3.20
CA ALA A 119 -17.69 12.37 -2.11
C ALA A 119 -17.01 13.72 -2.41
N SER A 120 -15.97 13.70 -3.25
CA SER A 120 -15.35 14.91 -3.78
C SER A 120 -14.54 14.60 -5.04
N SER A 121 -14.36 15.58 -5.92
CA SER A 121 -13.58 15.42 -7.14
C SER A 121 -12.94 16.73 -7.58
N SER A 122 -11.71 16.65 -8.08
CA SER A 122 -11.04 17.73 -8.80
C SER A 122 -10.75 17.39 -10.27
N ARG A 123 -11.38 16.34 -10.79
CA ARG A 123 -11.18 15.79 -12.12
C ARG A 123 -11.42 16.81 -13.24
N ILE A 124 -12.48 17.59 -13.15
CA ILE A 124 -12.83 18.63 -14.14
C ILE A 124 -11.67 19.63 -14.33
N SER A 125 -10.90 19.87 -13.27
CA SER A 125 -9.74 20.76 -13.27
C SER A 125 -8.41 19.99 -13.43
N ASN A 126 -8.42 18.82 -14.07
CA ASN A 126 -7.23 17.98 -14.26
C ASN A 126 -6.47 17.72 -12.96
N TYR A 127 -7.19 17.54 -11.84
CA TYR A 127 -6.63 17.27 -10.52
C TYR A 127 -5.63 18.33 -10.02
N SER A 128 -5.81 19.59 -10.42
CA SER A 128 -4.90 20.70 -10.10
C SER A 128 -5.02 21.23 -8.66
N PHE A 129 -5.98 20.70 -7.88
CA PHE A 129 -6.16 21.08 -6.48
C PHE A 129 -6.75 19.90 -5.68
N ILE A 130 -6.60 19.97 -4.35
CA ILE A 130 -7.24 19.03 -3.41
C ILE A 130 -8.57 19.64 -2.95
N PRO A 131 -9.73 18.98 -3.17
CA PRO A 131 -11.01 19.48 -2.69
C PRO A 131 -11.01 19.62 -1.16
N LYS A 132 -11.50 20.73 -0.65
CA LYS A 132 -11.61 20.98 0.79
C LYS A 132 -12.89 20.43 1.38
N GLN A 133 -13.93 20.30 0.56
CA GLN A 133 -15.23 19.80 0.98
C GLN A 133 -15.39 18.34 0.54
N ILE A 134 -15.81 17.48 1.46
CA ILE A 134 -16.09 16.07 1.23
C ILE A 134 -17.56 15.85 1.59
N ASN A 135 -18.37 15.43 0.61
CA ASN A 135 -19.79 15.15 0.75
C ASN A 135 -19.97 13.64 0.98
N GLN A 136 -19.66 13.19 2.19
CA GLN A 136 -19.81 11.81 2.61
C GLN A 136 -21.28 11.49 2.87
N LEU A 137 -21.72 10.29 2.50
CA LEU A 137 -23.05 9.77 2.83
C LEU A 137 -23.06 9.13 4.21
N ASP A 138 -24.13 9.34 4.98
CA ASP A 138 -24.27 8.75 6.33
C ASP A 138 -24.33 7.21 6.28
N GLU A 139 -24.91 6.64 5.22
CA GLU A 139 -25.00 5.18 5.00
C GLU A 139 -23.75 4.55 4.40
N SER A 140 -22.72 5.33 4.14
CA SER A 140 -21.48 4.82 3.53
C SER A 140 -20.72 3.88 4.46
N ILE A 141 -20.35 2.70 3.93
CA ILE A 141 -19.61 1.70 4.70
C ILE A 141 -18.19 2.18 5.02
N TYR A 142 -17.56 2.89 4.07
CA TYR A 142 -16.23 3.50 4.24
C TYR A 142 -16.02 4.66 3.29
N LEU A 143 -15.07 5.51 3.61
CA LEU A 143 -14.51 6.51 2.72
C LEU A 143 -13.09 6.10 2.31
N LEU A 144 -12.82 6.00 1.02
CA LEU A 144 -11.46 5.83 0.50
C LEU A 144 -10.95 7.12 -0.12
N SER A 145 -9.83 7.59 0.38
CA SER A 145 -9.14 8.76 -0.13
C SER A 145 -7.69 8.45 -0.48
N LEU A 146 -7.29 8.87 -1.67
CA LEU A 146 -5.90 8.93 -2.10
C LEU A 146 -5.62 10.40 -2.40
N ILE A 147 -4.85 11.03 -1.52
CA ILE A 147 -4.76 12.51 -1.43
C ILE A 147 -4.00 13.10 -2.61
N HIS A 148 -3.19 12.35 -3.29
CA HIS A 148 -2.32 12.89 -4.31
C HIS A 148 -2.18 11.94 -5.46
N ILE A 149 -1.67 12.46 -6.51
CA ILE A 149 -1.11 11.79 -7.67
C ILE A 149 -2.07 11.63 -8.78
#